data_b7f43277b6bd5f749d228b9b4fc9d34b
#
_entry.id   b7f43277b6bd5f749d228b9b4fc9d34b
#
_cell.length_a   1.000
_cell.length_b   1.000
_cell.length_c   1.000
_cell.angle_alpha   90.00
_cell.angle_beta   90.00
_cell.angle_gamma   90.00
#
_symmetry.space_group_name_H-M   'P 1'
#
loop_
_entity.id
_entity.type
_entity.pdbx_description
1 polymer ?
#
loop_
_entity_poly.entity_id
_entity_poly.type
_entity_poly.pdbx_seq_one_letter_code
_entity_poly.pdbx_strand_id
1 'polypeptide(L)'
;MDDVIISAATGTAFTGETGSGTETAQTAIAANVGSTTGLNIPKLAKAKETFDKADVDPSIPRHLIVSPEQINNLLNVTEVTSSDFNTVKALVQGEIDTFLGFKFTVSNRLAKSGNDRTCIAFAQDGITLGIGKDVSARIDERADKSYATQVYYCMSIGATRMEQAKVIGITCTEA
;
A
#
# COMPACT_ATOMS: atom_id res chain seq x y z
N MET A 1 -5.85 3.44 -11.32
CA MET A 1 -4.41 3.18 -11.10
C MET A 1 -4.16 2.59 -9.72
N ASP A 2 -4.64 3.17 -8.65
CA ASP A 2 -4.39 2.74 -7.26
C ASP A 2 -4.76 1.27 -7.01
N ASP A 3 -5.92 0.82 -7.48
CA ASP A 3 -6.37 -0.57 -7.31
C ASP A 3 -5.43 -1.60 -7.96
N VAL A 4 -4.82 -1.24 -9.10
CA VAL A 4 -3.85 -2.10 -9.80
C VAL A 4 -2.55 -2.21 -8.99
N ILE A 5 -2.09 -1.10 -8.41
CA ILE A 5 -0.90 -1.08 -7.55
C ILE A 5 -1.15 -1.86 -6.27
N ILE A 6 -2.30 -1.66 -5.62
CA ILE A 6 -2.69 -2.39 -4.39
C ILE A 6 -2.79 -3.89 -4.67
N SER A 7 -3.41 -4.28 -5.79
CA SER A 7 -3.51 -5.70 -6.19
C SER A 7 -2.15 -6.31 -6.46
N ALA A 8 -1.24 -5.59 -7.11
CA ALA A 8 0.13 -6.05 -7.33
C ALA A 8 0.92 -6.19 -6.02
N ALA A 9 0.70 -5.27 -5.07
CA ALA A 9 1.36 -5.31 -3.76
C ALA A 9 0.89 -6.49 -2.91
N THR A 10 -0.39 -6.84 -2.95
CA THR A 10 -0.98 -7.93 -2.13
C THR A 10 -0.97 -9.29 -2.82
N GLY A 11 -0.87 -9.33 -4.15
CA GLY A 11 -0.87 -10.56 -4.95
C GLY A 11 0.43 -11.37 -4.83
N THR A 12 0.51 -12.43 -5.63
CA THR A 12 1.75 -13.21 -5.82
C THR A 12 2.66 -12.52 -6.84
N ALA A 13 3.96 -12.60 -6.65
CA ALA A 13 4.95 -12.19 -7.63
C ALA A 13 5.62 -13.42 -8.24
N PHE A 14 5.98 -13.35 -9.51
CA PHE A 14 6.73 -14.39 -10.18
C PHE A 14 8.20 -14.05 -10.16
N THR A 15 9.01 -14.94 -9.61
CA THR A 15 10.47 -14.84 -9.61
C THR A 15 11.05 -15.93 -10.51
N GLY A 16 11.95 -15.58 -11.41
CA GLY A 16 12.62 -16.52 -12.30
C GLY A 16 12.78 -15.99 -13.73
N GLU A 17 13.80 -16.51 -14.39
CA GLU A 17 14.29 -16.04 -15.70
C GLU A 17 13.47 -16.59 -16.88
N THR A 18 12.68 -17.66 -16.69
CA THR A 18 12.13 -18.46 -17.81
C THR A 18 10.61 -18.55 -17.86
N GLY A 19 9.86 -17.61 -17.29
CA GLY A 19 8.39 -17.61 -17.35
C GLY A 19 7.69 -18.75 -16.58
N SER A 20 8.45 -19.73 -16.07
CA SER A 20 8.05 -20.80 -15.17
C SER A 20 8.50 -20.49 -13.73
N GLY A 21 8.49 -19.20 -13.39
CA GLY A 21 9.00 -18.70 -12.12
C GLY A 21 8.22 -19.20 -10.90
N THR A 22 8.89 -19.21 -9.76
CA THR A 22 8.26 -19.55 -8.49
C THR A 22 7.31 -18.43 -8.09
N GLU A 23 6.05 -18.76 -7.81
CA GLU A 23 5.11 -17.84 -7.21
C GLU A 23 5.52 -17.54 -5.77
N THR A 24 5.71 -16.27 -5.46
CA THR A 24 6.09 -15.83 -4.12
C THR A 24 4.99 -14.98 -3.52
N ALA A 25 4.43 -15.45 -2.41
CA ALA A 25 3.44 -14.71 -1.65
C ALA A 25 4.04 -13.47 -0.99
N GLN A 26 3.22 -12.50 -0.66
CA GLN A 26 3.64 -11.30 0.07
C GLN A 26 4.17 -11.67 1.46
N THR A 27 5.25 -11.01 1.91
CA THR A 27 5.69 -11.08 3.31
C THR A 27 4.69 -10.35 4.18
N ALA A 28 4.08 -11.05 5.15
CA ALA A 28 3.03 -10.51 5.99
C ALA A 28 3.47 -10.39 7.46
N ILE A 29 3.08 -9.28 8.08
CA ILE A 29 3.16 -9.08 9.53
C ILE A 29 1.78 -9.36 10.11
N ALA A 30 1.72 -10.31 11.06
CA ALA A 30 0.46 -10.78 11.65
C ALA A 30 -0.24 -9.69 12.48
N ALA A 31 -1.57 -9.81 12.59
CA ALA A 31 -2.40 -8.87 13.35
C ALA A 31 -2.10 -8.82 14.84
N ASN A 32 -1.57 -9.90 15.41
CA ASN A 32 -1.30 -10.03 16.85
C ASN A 32 0.08 -9.51 17.28
N VAL A 33 0.80 -8.78 16.43
CA VAL A 33 2.07 -8.15 16.82
C VAL A 33 1.80 -6.89 17.65
N GLY A 34 2.28 -6.87 18.89
CA GLY A 34 2.06 -5.79 19.84
C GLY A 34 0.83 -6.02 20.74
N SER A 35 0.44 -5.00 21.50
CA SER A 35 -0.63 -5.06 22.49
C SER A 35 -2.04 -4.91 21.91
N THR A 36 -2.16 -4.40 20.69
CA THR A 36 -3.43 -4.16 20.00
C THR A 36 -3.45 -4.79 18.61
N THR A 37 -4.64 -5.15 18.12
CA THR A 37 -4.81 -5.75 16.79
C THR A 37 -4.81 -4.72 15.64
N GLY A 38 -5.10 -3.44 15.95
CA GLY A 38 -4.97 -2.32 15.00
C GLY A 38 -3.52 -1.96 14.68
N LEU A 39 -3.31 -0.89 13.94
CA LEU A 39 -1.96 -0.38 13.67
C LEU A 39 -1.34 0.18 14.95
N ASN A 40 -0.13 -0.28 15.27
CA ASN A 40 0.61 0.12 16.46
C ASN A 40 2.11 0.32 16.13
N ILE A 41 2.84 0.95 17.05
CA ILE A 41 4.29 1.20 16.91
C ILE A 41 5.09 -0.10 16.76
N PRO A 42 4.84 -1.17 17.53
CA PRO A 42 5.55 -2.44 17.35
C PRO A 42 5.43 -3.04 15.94
N LYS A 43 4.28 -2.92 15.26
CA LYS A 43 4.11 -3.37 13.88
C LYS A 43 4.96 -2.56 12.90
N LEU A 44 5.01 -1.24 13.08
CA LEU A 44 5.85 -0.36 12.27
C LEU A 44 7.35 -0.65 12.48
N ALA A 45 7.76 -0.84 13.74
CA ALA A 45 9.12 -1.22 14.07
C ALA A 45 9.49 -2.59 13.45
N LYS A 46 8.55 -3.55 13.48
CA LYS A 46 8.74 -4.86 12.85
C LYS A 46 8.84 -4.78 11.33
N ALA A 47 8.05 -3.91 10.69
CA ALA A 47 8.16 -3.66 9.26
C ALA A 47 9.54 -3.09 8.91
N LYS A 48 10.01 -2.10 9.68
CA LYS A 48 11.35 -1.53 9.51
C LYS A 48 12.44 -2.59 9.70
N GLU A 49 12.37 -3.38 10.76
CA GLU A 49 13.30 -4.50 11.01
C GLU A 49 13.33 -5.49 9.83
N THR A 50 12.18 -5.78 9.22
CA THR A 50 12.10 -6.71 8.09
C THR A 50 12.78 -6.14 6.84
N PHE A 51 12.61 -4.84 6.55
CA PHE A 51 13.34 -4.18 5.47
C PHE A 51 14.85 -4.16 5.71
N ASP A 52 15.26 -3.85 6.94
CA ASP A 52 16.68 -3.74 7.29
C ASP A 52 17.36 -5.13 7.28
N LYS A 53 16.65 -6.21 7.65
CA LYS A 53 17.14 -7.61 7.54
C LYS A 53 17.27 -8.09 6.09
N ALA A 54 16.49 -7.51 5.20
CA ALA A 54 16.54 -7.81 3.77
C ALA A 54 17.53 -6.92 3.01
N ASP A 55 18.37 -6.16 3.73
CA ASP A 55 19.35 -5.23 3.15
C ASP A 55 18.76 -4.23 2.16
N VAL A 56 17.48 -3.82 2.38
CA VAL A 56 16.86 -2.77 1.57
C VAL A 56 17.50 -1.43 1.92
N ASP A 57 18.10 -0.78 0.93
CA ASP A 57 18.83 0.48 1.11
C ASP A 57 17.97 1.53 1.87
N PRO A 58 18.43 2.02 3.02
CA PRO A 58 17.71 3.02 3.80
C PRO A 58 17.59 4.39 3.13
N SER A 59 18.39 4.66 2.07
CA SER A 59 18.29 5.89 1.29
C SER A 59 17.05 5.94 0.39
N ILE A 60 16.47 4.78 0.06
CA ILE A 60 15.26 4.68 -0.77
C ILE A 60 14.04 5.08 0.07
N PRO A 61 13.20 6.01 -0.40
CA PRO A 61 11.99 6.40 0.28
C PRO A 61 11.07 5.19 0.52
N ARG A 62 10.64 5.01 1.77
CA ARG A 62 9.71 3.95 2.17
C ARG A 62 8.32 4.55 2.34
N HIS A 63 7.32 3.94 1.73
CA HIS A 63 5.93 4.38 1.78
C HIS A 63 5.09 3.37 2.57
N LEU A 64 4.07 3.89 3.24
CA LEU A 64 3.09 3.08 3.96
C LEU A 64 1.68 3.53 3.58
N ILE A 65 0.89 2.63 2.97
CA ILE A 65 -0.52 2.87 2.68
C ILE A 65 -1.35 2.32 3.83
N VAL A 66 -2.18 3.18 4.41
CA VAL A 66 -3.03 2.87 5.57
C VAL A 66 -4.46 3.31 5.35
N SER A 67 -5.40 2.71 6.09
CA SER A 67 -6.77 3.21 6.14
C SER A 67 -6.91 4.34 7.19
N PRO A 68 -7.93 5.20 7.08
CA PRO A 68 -8.19 6.23 8.08
C PRO A 68 -8.40 5.67 9.50
N GLU A 69 -9.02 4.50 9.60
CA GLU A 69 -9.26 3.82 10.88
C GLU A 69 -7.94 3.42 11.56
N GLN A 70 -6.97 2.94 10.78
CA GLN A 70 -5.66 2.56 11.32
C GLN A 70 -4.85 3.77 11.82
N ILE A 71 -5.02 4.94 11.22
CA ILE A 71 -4.44 6.17 11.76
C ILE A 71 -5.06 6.52 13.12
N ASN A 72 -6.39 6.41 13.24
CA ASN A 72 -7.07 6.62 14.51
C ASN A 72 -6.62 5.62 15.57
N ASN A 73 -6.44 4.34 15.19
CA ASN A 73 -5.90 3.33 16.09
C ASN A 73 -4.48 3.67 16.56
N LEU A 74 -3.64 4.17 15.66
CA LEU A 74 -2.28 4.59 16.00
C LEU A 74 -2.27 5.75 17.03
N LEU A 75 -3.24 6.68 16.91
CA LEU A 75 -3.39 7.78 17.88
C LEU A 75 -3.83 7.32 19.27
N ASN A 76 -4.65 6.26 19.33
CA ASN A 76 -5.19 5.75 20.59
C ASN A 76 -4.18 4.87 21.35
N VAL A 77 -3.01 4.57 20.76
CA VAL A 77 -1.95 3.84 21.47
C VAL A 77 -1.38 4.71 22.59
N THR A 78 -1.26 4.15 23.79
CA THR A 78 -0.85 4.87 25.01
C THR A 78 0.53 5.53 24.87
N GLU A 79 1.43 4.91 24.13
CA GLU A 79 2.78 5.43 23.85
C GLU A 79 2.74 6.73 23.02
N VAL A 80 1.70 6.91 22.21
CA VAL A 80 1.50 8.09 21.36
C VAL A 80 0.84 9.24 22.11
N THR A 81 0.04 8.94 23.14
CA THR A 81 -0.62 9.98 23.96
C THR A 81 0.32 10.64 24.96
N SER A 82 1.50 10.07 25.23
CA SER A 82 2.51 10.72 26.06
C SER A 82 3.11 11.95 25.35
N SER A 83 3.52 12.97 26.12
CA SER A 83 4.01 14.25 25.57
C SER A 83 5.29 14.13 24.73
N ASP A 84 5.99 13.00 24.81
CA ASP A 84 7.22 12.74 24.07
C ASP A 84 6.98 12.38 22.58
N PHE A 85 5.73 12.08 22.18
CA PHE A 85 5.37 11.68 20.82
C PHE A 85 4.61 12.78 20.04
N ASN A 86 5.07 14.02 20.13
CA ASN A 86 4.51 15.13 19.32
C ASN A 86 4.54 14.86 17.80
N THR A 87 5.48 14.02 17.34
CA THR A 87 5.64 13.67 15.92
C THR A 87 4.43 12.93 15.36
N VAL A 88 3.76 12.06 16.14
CA VAL A 88 2.58 11.33 15.68
C VAL A 88 1.36 12.23 15.62
N LYS A 89 1.23 13.18 16.57
CA LYS A 89 0.18 14.21 16.51
C LYS A 89 0.33 15.07 15.25
N ALA A 90 1.55 15.49 14.94
CA ALA A 90 1.84 16.27 13.74
C ALA A 90 1.56 15.48 12.44
N LEU A 91 1.81 14.16 12.41
CA LEU A 91 1.46 13.28 11.29
C LEU A 91 -0.06 13.28 11.04
N VAL A 92 -0.87 13.20 12.08
CA VAL A 92 -2.34 13.17 11.95
C VAL A 92 -2.90 14.55 11.61
N GLN A 93 -2.27 15.61 12.07
CA GLN A 93 -2.64 16.98 11.70
C GLN A 93 -2.23 17.32 10.26
N GLY A 94 -1.49 16.43 9.58
CA GLY A 94 -1.00 16.65 8.22
C GLY A 94 0.20 17.58 8.12
N GLU A 95 0.83 17.91 9.24
CA GLU A 95 2.04 18.76 9.28
C GLU A 95 3.31 17.98 8.93
N ILE A 96 3.31 16.67 9.18
CA ILE A 96 4.43 15.77 8.89
C ILE A 96 3.91 14.56 8.12
N ASP A 97 4.50 14.27 6.97
CA ASP A 97 4.15 13.12 6.13
C ASP A 97 4.90 11.84 6.52
N THR A 98 5.92 11.94 7.38
CA THR A 98 6.84 10.83 7.65
C THR A 98 6.91 10.49 9.14
N PHE A 99 6.79 9.20 9.47
CA PHE A 99 6.97 8.66 10.81
C PHE A 99 7.73 7.34 10.76
N LEU A 100 8.72 7.15 11.65
CA LEU A 100 9.61 5.97 11.69
C LEU A 100 10.30 5.64 10.35
N GLY A 101 10.48 6.64 9.48
CA GLY A 101 11.09 6.47 8.17
C GLY A 101 10.11 6.04 7.07
N PHE A 102 8.80 5.98 7.36
CA PHE A 102 7.76 5.71 6.38
C PHE A 102 7.01 7.00 6.04
N LYS A 103 6.78 7.23 4.75
CA LYS A 103 5.85 8.25 4.27
C LYS A 103 4.44 7.65 4.22
N PHE A 104 3.51 8.26 4.95
CA PHE A 104 2.14 7.78 5.07
C PHE A 104 1.26 8.27 3.91
N THR A 105 0.45 7.37 3.37
CA THR A 105 -0.58 7.67 2.38
C THR A 105 -1.88 7.02 2.81
N VAL A 106 -2.94 7.80 2.93
CA VAL A 106 -4.25 7.32 3.37
C VAL A 106 -5.07 6.85 2.18
N SER A 107 -5.58 5.62 2.22
CA SER A 107 -6.44 5.06 1.20
C SER A 107 -7.45 4.07 1.77
N ASN A 108 -8.72 4.22 1.38
CA ASN A 108 -9.79 3.26 1.71
C ASN A 108 -9.87 2.06 0.75
N ARG A 109 -9.01 2.02 -0.30
CA ARG A 109 -9.03 0.98 -1.34
C ARG A 109 -8.28 -0.28 -0.95
N LEU A 110 -7.68 -0.31 0.25
CA LEU A 110 -6.98 -1.48 0.77
C LEU A 110 -7.92 -2.67 0.93
N ALA A 111 -7.45 -3.86 0.54
CA ALA A 111 -8.22 -5.09 0.65
C ALA A 111 -8.59 -5.39 2.11
N LYS A 112 -9.87 -5.72 2.35
CA LYS A 112 -10.40 -6.15 3.64
C LYS A 112 -10.86 -7.60 3.52
N SER A 113 -10.45 -8.44 4.47
CA SER A 113 -10.87 -9.83 4.59
C SER A 113 -11.48 -10.05 5.97
N GLY A 114 -12.81 -10.14 6.05
CA GLY A 114 -13.51 -10.14 7.34
C GLY A 114 -13.28 -8.81 8.08
N ASN A 115 -12.71 -8.88 9.27
CA ASN A 115 -12.37 -7.71 10.08
C ASN A 115 -10.91 -7.25 9.86
N ASP A 116 -10.13 -7.98 9.08
CA ASP A 116 -8.72 -7.66 8.87
C ASP A 116 -8.52 -6.88 7.58
N ARG A 117 -7.79 -5.78 7.68
CA ARG A 117 -7.34 -4.97 6.55
C ARG A 117 -5.81 -5.04 6.43
N THR A 118 -5.33 -5.25 5.23
CA THR A 118 -3.90 -5.31 4.95
C THR A 118 -3.38 -3.93 4.56
N CYS A 119 -2.64 -3.29 5.44
CA CYS A 119 -1.84 -2.11 5.14
C CYS A 119 -0.57 -2.54 4.39
N ILE A 120 -0.07 -1.69 3.50
CA ILE A 120 1.05 -2.03 2.62
C ILE A 120 2.21 -1.10 2.88
N ALA A 121 3.35 -1.66 3.32
CA ALA A 121 4.63 -0.96 3.41
C ALA A 121 5.50 -1.36 2.21
N PHE A 122 6.07 -0.40 1.49
CA PHE A 122 6.92 -0.68 0.34
C PHE A 122 8.01 0.37 0.15
N ALA A 123 9.15 -0.06 -0.40
CA ALA A 123 10.18 0.83 -0.92
C ALA A 123 9.76 1.33 -2.30
N GLN A 124 10.13 2.55 -2.66
CA GLN A 124 9.70 3.21 -3.89
C GLN A 124 9.97 2.39 -5.16
N ASP A 125 11.05 1.63 -5.18
CA ASP A 125 11.46 0.76 -6.28
C ASP A 125 10.91 -0.68 -6.19
N GLY A 126 10.13 -1.00 -5.14
CA GLY A 126 9.58 -2.34 -4.91
C GLY A 126 8.40 -2.71 -5.81
N ILE A 127 7.71 -1.72 -6.39
CA ILE A 127 6.55 -1.93 -7.25
C ILE A 127 6.73 -1.12 -8.53
N THR A 128 6.53 -1.76 -9.67
CA THR A 128 6.59 -1.11 -10.98
C THR A 128 5.20 -1.05 -11.60
N LEU A 129 4.83 0.13 -12.09
CA LEU A 129 3.62 0.37 -12.87
C LEU A 129 3.99 0.48 -14.35
N GLY A 130 3.44 -0.41 -15.17
CA GLY A 130 3.55 -0.37 -16.61
C GLY A 130 2.30 0.26 -17.25
N ILE A 131 2.48 1.25 -18.12
CA ILE A 131 1.41 1.88 -18.89
C ILE A 131 1.58 1.44 -20.33
N GLY A 132 0.75 0.48 -20.79
CA GLY A 132 0.78 -0.02 -22.15
C GLY A 132 0.09 0.92 -23.13
N LYS A 133 -1.02 1.53 -22.72
CA LYS A 133 -1.75 2.56 -23.45
C LYS A 133 -2.18 3.63 -22.49
N ASP A 134 -1.79 4.86 -22.78
CA ASP A 134 -2.22 6.01 -22.01
C ASP A 134 -3.71 6.29 -22.22
N VAL A 135 -4.26 7.16 -21.40
CA VAL A 135 -5.67 7.56 -21.45
C VAL A 135 -6.00 8.10 -22.83
N SER A 136 -6.95 7.44 -23.51
CA SER A 136 -7.52 7.95 -24.75
C SER A 136 -9.04 8.04 -24.60
N ALA A 137 -9.58 9.23 -24.86
CA ALA A 137 -11.01 9.49 -24.90
C ALA A 137 -11.40 9.86 -26.32
N ARG A 138 -12.56 9.36 -26.79
CA ARG A 138 -13.19 9.74 -28.05
C ARG A 138 -14.66 10.03 -27.78
N ILE A 139 -15.17 11.04 -28.46
CA ILE A 139 -16.58 11.40 -28.44
C ILE A 139 -17.04 11.36 -29.90
N ASP A 140 -17.89 10.41 -30.23
CA ASP A 140 -18.42 10.21 -31.57
C ASP A 140 -19.95 10.09 -31.52
N GLU A 141 -20.62 10.47 -32.61
CA GLU A 141 -22.05 10.24 -32.79
C GLU A 141 -22.27 8.87 -33.44
N ARG A 142 -23.18 8.10 -32.87
CA ARG A 142 -23.56 6.79 -33.41
C ARG A 142 -24.81 6.86 -34.26
N ALA A 143 -24.67 6.69 -35.57
CA ALA A 143 -25.80 6.68 -36.51
C ALA A 143 -26.76 5.50 -36.25
N ASP A 144 -26.25 4.36 -35.74
CA ASP A 144 -27.02 3.14 -35.44
C ASP A 144 -27.89 3.27 -34.17
N LYS A 145 -27.68 4.31 -33.36
CA LYS A 145 -28.38 4.58 -32.11
C LYS A 145 -29.09 5.97 -32.12
N SER A 146 -29.75 6.29 -33.19
CA SER A 146 -30.47 7.57 -33.34
C SER A 146 -29.56 8.78 -33.09
N TYR A 147 -28.33 8.77 -33.57
CA TYR A 147 -27.30 9.80 -33.38
C TYR A 147 -26.98 10.09 -31.91
N ALA A 148 -27.13 9.10 -31.03
CA ALA A 148 -26.73 9.25 -29.62
C ALA A 148 -25.22 9.49 -29.51
N THR A 149 -24.81 10.43 -28.67
CA THR A 149 -23.40 10.71 -28.38
C THR A 149 -22.79 9.55 -27.60
N GLN A 150 -21.75 8.96 -28.15
CA GLN A 150 -20.94 7.91 -27.48
C GLN A 150 -19.66 8.51 -26.94
N VAL A 151 -19.41 8.28 -25.66
CA VAL A 151 -18.11 8.58 -25.02
C VAL A 151 -17.37 7.26 -24.86
N TYR A 152 -16.21 7.14 -25.52
CA TYR A 152 -15.33 5.99 -25.40
C TYR A 152 -14.08 6.38 -24.63
N TYR A 153 -13.79 5.65 -23.56
CA TYR A 153 -12.59 5.83 -22.73
C TYR A 153 -11.82 4.52 -22.65
N CYS A 154 -10.52 4.58 -22.90
CA CYS A 154 -9.64 3.41 -22.92
C CYS A 154 -8.30 3.73 -22.28
N MET A 155 -7.82 2.83 -21.42
CA MET A 155 -6.49 2.85 -20.82
C MET A 155 -6.04 1.41 -20.57
N SER A 156 -4.76 1.09 -20.79
CA SER A 156 -4.16 -0.20 -20.48
C SER A 156 -3.00 0.00 -19.50
N ILE A 157 -3.18 -0.52 -18.30
CA ILE A 157 -2.19 -0.42 -17.22
C ILE A 157 -2.00 -1.79 -16.56
N GLY A 158 -0.81 -2.05 -16.06
CA GLY A 158 -0.48 -3.21 -15.24
C GLY A 158 0.55 -2.82 -14.18
N ALA A 159 0.58 -3.53 -13.07
CA ALA A 159 1.59 -3.35 -12.05
C ALA A 159 2.10 -4.71 -11.57
N THR A 160 3.34 -4.75 -11.14
CA THR A 160 3.95 -5.95 -10.57
C THR A 160 4.92 -5.59 -9.44
N ARG A 161 5.09 -6.51 -8.49
CA ARG A 161 6.19 -6.42 -7.53
C ARG A 161 7.48 -6.84 -8.24
N MET A 162 8.50 -5.99 -8.12
CA MET A 162 9.83 -6.29 -8.66
C MET A 162 10.62 -7.19 -7.72
N GLU A 163 10.49 -6.95 -6.41
CA GLU A 163 11.27 -7.67 -5.41
C GLU A 163 10.42 -7.94 -4.17
N GLN A 164 10.44 -9.21 -3.73
CA GLN A 164 9.65 -9.67 -2.59
C GLN A 164 10.01 -8.95 -1.29
N ALA A 165 11.29 -8.72 -1.06
CA ALA A 165 11.80 -8.12 0.15
C ALA A 165 11.41 -6.64 0.34
N LYS A 166 11.05 -5.97 -0.76
CA LYS A 166 10.73 -4.54 -0.78
C LYS A 166 9.24 -4.21 -0.59
N VAL A 167 8.39 -5.23 -0.39
CA VAL A 167 6.95 -5.03 -0.19
C VAL A 167 6.46 -5.92 0.94
N ILE A 168 5.89 -5.32 1.98
CA ILE A 168 5.44 -6.00 3.19
C ILE A 168 3.97 -5.67 3.44
N GLY A 169 3.15 -6.70 3.69
CA GLY A 169 1.78 -6.55 4.17
C GLY A 169 1.74 -6.48 5.70
N ILE A 170 1.01 -5.53 6.25
CA ILE A 170 0.76 -5.42 7.69
C ILE A 170 -0.72 -5.66 7.92
N THR A 171 -1.04 -6.79 8.54
CA THR A 171 -2.42 -7.11 8.87
C THR A 171 -2.86 -6.34 10.11
N CYS A 172 -3.96 -5.60 9.98
CA CYS A 172 -4.54 -4.81 11.06
C CYS A 172 -6.04 -5.11 11.14
N THR A 173 -6.53 -5.42 12.34
CA THR A 173 -7.96 -5.65 12.56
C THR A 173 -8.69 -4.31 12.68
N GLU A 174 -9.81 -4.20 12.00
CA GLU A 174 -10.75 -3.08 12.08
C GLU A 174 -12.03 -3.54 12.79
N ALA A 175 -12.51 -2.76 13.76
CA ALA A 175 -13.71 -3.06 14.52
C ALA A 175 -15.00 -2.94 13.69
#